data_d520f1ad7a48ab14c05aaab350f1f52e
#
_entry.id   d520f1ad7a48ab14c05aaab350f1f52e
#
_cell.length_a   1.000
_cell.length_b   1.000
_cell.length_c   1.000
_cell.angle_alpha   90.00
_cell.angle_beta   90.00
_cell.angle_gamma   90.00
#
_symmetry.space_group_name_H-M   'P 1'
#
loop_
_entity.id
_entity.type
_entity.pdbx_description
1 polymer ?
#
loop_
_entity_poly.entity_id
_entity_poly.type
_entity_poly.pdbx_seq_one_letter_code
_entity_poly.pdbx_strand_id
1 'polypeptide(L)'
;LLCERNMEMIVSMCRQTDLERVALIEPDGTSHYDNGETKNVSHRKYFLEAVNGTQTLSDPLESSVDGETRVILGVPVWYDGEVIGVLGGSYNVTEISHFLFNDMFGGVGYSLIVNQDGDIIAYDGDPAYHHITYGDNFFEFYRDKEAVGDTDFADVQEDFTNTRSGVIKIQNPGSIRSRQ
;
A
#
# COMPACT_ATOMS: atom_id res chain seq x y z
N LEU A 1 -15.08 -12.69 19.94
CA LEU A 1 -14.53 -11.55 19.21
C LEU A 1 -15.30 -10.26 19.54
N LEU A 2 -16.60 -10.21 19.26
CA LEU A 2 -17.45 -9.03 19.47
C LEU A 2 -17.91 -8.94 20.93
N CYS A 3 -17.41 -7.96 21.65
CA CYS A 3 -17.92 -7.53 22.96
C CYS A 3 -17.70 -6.03 23.09
N GLU A 4 -18.41 -5.38 24.01
CA GLU A 4 -18.32 -3.93 24.25
C GLU A 4 -16.87 -3.45 24.43
N ARG A 5 -16.11 -4.14 25.26
CA ARG A 5 -14.69 -3.83 25.52
C ARG A 5 -13.83 -3.84 24.25
N ASN A 6 -14.04 -4.82 23.36
CA ASN A 6 -13.27 -4.93 22.12
C ASN A 6 -13.69 -3.84 21.12
N MET A 7 -14.96 -3.48 21.08
CA MET A 7 -15.43 -2.35 20.27
C MET A 7 -14.89 -1.02 20.78
N GLU A 8 -14.85 -0.78 22.10
CA GLU A 8 -14.20 0.39 22.68
C GLU A 8 -12.70 0.43 22.37
N MET A 9 -12.05 -0.73 22.34
CA MET A 9 -10.63 -0.83 21.99
C MET A 9 -10.38 -0.38 20.55
N ILE A 10 -11.15 -0.81 19.55
CA ILE A 10 -10.95 -0.38 18.17
C ILE A 10 -11.25 1.10 17.97
N VAL A 11 -12.23 1.65 18.67
CA VAL A 11 -12.50 3.10 18.69
C VAL A 11 -11.28 3.86 19.25
N SER A 12 -10.68 3.33 20.32
CA SER A 12 -9.47 3.93 20.91
C SER A 12 -8.27 3.82 19.97
N MET A 13 -8.08 2.68 19.30
CA MET A 13 -7.02 2.49 18.32
C MET A 13 -7.14 3.51 17.17
N CYS A 14 -8.32 3.66 16.59
CA CYS A 14 -8.55 4.62 15.52
C CYS A 14 -8.21 6.06 15.95
N ARG A 15 -8.47 6.44 17.20
CA ARG A 15 -8.18 7.79 17.72
C ARG A 15 -6.70 8.01 18.08
N GLN A 16 -5.95 6.95 18.31
CA GLN A 16 -4.56 7.02 18.79
C GLN A 16 -3.52 6.70 17.70
N THR A 17 -3.99 6.34 16.52
CA THR A 17 -3.16 6.00 15.37
C THR A 17 -3.61 6.81 14.16
N ASP A 18 -2.81 6.79 13.11
CA ASP A 18 -3.14 7.42 11.82
C ASP A 18 -4.04 6.52 10.95
N LEU A 19 -4.67 5.49 11.54
CA LEU A 19 -5.66 4.68 10.86
C LEU A 19 -6.96 5.47 10.67
N GLU A 20 -7.47 5.53 9.46
CA GLU A 20 -8.74 6.19 9.17
C GLU A 20 -9.94 5.42 9.73
N ARG A 21 -9.84 4.08 9.69
CA ARG A 21 -10.85 3.15 10.21
C ARG A 21 -10.19 1.92 10.81
N VAL A 22 -10.79 1.41 11.86
CA VAL A 22 -10.46 0.11 12.46
C VAL A 22 -11.73 -0.73 12.52
N ALA A 23 -11.62 -2.02 12.26
CA ALA A 23 -12.74 -2.93 12.29
C ALA A 23 -12.36 -4.27 12.92
N LEU A 24 -13.33 -4.90 13.59
CA LEU A 24 -13.31 -6.33 13.91
C LEU A 24 -14.15 -7.08 12.89
N ILE A 25 -13.56 -8.09 12.26
CA ILE A 25 -14.19 -8.85 11.18
C ILE A 25 -14.39 -10.28 11.66
N GLU A 26 -15.64 -10.74 11.63
CA GLU A 26 -16.00 -12.11 11.98
C GLU A 26 -15.53 -13.11 10.90
N PRO A 27 -15.41 -14.41 11.21
CA PRO A 27 -14.95 -15.41 10.25
C PRO A 27 -15.79 -15.53 8.97
N ASP A 28 -17.05 -15.08 9.01
CA ASP A 28 -17.95 -15.04 7.84
C ASP A 28 -17.74 -13.80 6.95
N GLY A 29 -16.80 -12.91 7.34
CA GLY A 29 -16.52 -11.66 6.65
C GLY A 29 -17.40 -10.47 7.06
N THR A 30 -18.22 -10.61 8.08
CA THR A 30 -18.98 -9.48 8.64
C THR A 30 -18.03 -8.56 9.42
N SER A 31 -17.83 -7.35 8.92
CA SER A 31 -16.94 -6.34 9.47
C SER A 31 -17.71 -5.32 10.30
N HIS A 32 -17.28 -5.11 11.55
CA HIS A 32 -17.85 -4.14 12.49
C HIS A 32 -16.82 -3.02 12.71
N TYR A 33 -17.14 -1.83 12.24
CA TYR A 33 -16.24 -0.67 12.24
C TYR A 33 -16.34 0.14 13.53
N ASP A 34 -15.27 0.90 13.81
CA ASP A 34 -15.13 1.84 14.93
C ASP A 34 -16.25 2.91 14.97
N ASN A 35 -16.84 3.24 13.83
CA ASN A 35 -17.95 4.20 13.71
C ASN A 35 -19.34 3.57 13.83
N GLY A 36 -19.42 2.26 14.10
CA GLY A 36 -20.68 1.51 14.24
C GLY A 36 -21.27 0.98 12.92
N GLU A 37 -20.65 1.28 11.78
CA GLU A 37 -21.05 0.68 10.51
C GLU A 37 -20.73 -0.81 10.46
N THR A 38 -21.48 -1.54 9.65
CA THR A 38 -21.26 -2.96 9.37
C THR A 38 -21.29 -3.19 7.88
N LYS A 39 -20.27 -3.93 7.36
CA LYS A 39 -20.16 -4.30 5.94
C LYS A 39 -19.70 -5.75 5.81
N ASN A 40 -20.01 -6.40 4.69
CA ASN A 40 -19.45 -7.71 4.39
C ASN A 40 -18.23 -7.59 3.45
N VAL A 41 -17.11 -8.16 3.90
CA VAL A 41 -15.82 -8.13 3.19
C VAL A 41 -15.33 -9.55 2.84
N SER A 42 -16.18 -10.56 2.92
CA SER A 42 -15.85 -11.97 2.71
C SER A 42 -15.21 -12.27 1.35
N HIS A 43 -15.45 -11.43 0.35
CA HIS A 43 -14.91 -11.55 -1.01
C HIS A 43 -13.54 -10.86 -1.20
N ARG A 44 -13.06 -10.11 -0.19
CA ARG A 44 -11.80 -9.35 -0.29
C ARG A 44 -10.60 -10.26 -0.06
N LYS A 45 -9.58 -10.16 -0.94
CA LYS A 45 -8.35 -10.96 -0.87
C LYS A 45 -7.66 -10.84 0.50
N TYR A 46 -7.46 -9.62 1.00
CA TYR A 46 -6.83 -9.39 2.30
C TYR A 46 -7.55 -10.12 3.44
N PHE A 47 -8.90 -10.18 3.41
CA PHE A 47 -9.68 -10.89 4.42
C PHE A 47 -9.50 -12.40 4.30
N LEU A 48 -9.59 -12.94 3.07
CA LEU A 48 -9.43 -14.38 2.82
C LEU A 48 -8.08 -14.92 3.26
N GLU A 49 -7.02 -14.13 3.10
CA GLU A 49 -5.69 -14.50 3.57
C GLU A 49 -5.56 -14.36 5.10
N ALA A 50 -6.08 -13.26 5.67
CA ALA A 50 -6.00 -13.01 7.10
C ALA A 50 -6.83 -14.01 7.92
N VAL A 51 -8.02 -14.39 7.49
CA VAL A 51 -8.83 -15.39 8.20
C VAL A 51 -8.20 -16.78 8.19
N ASN A 52 -7.30 -17.04 7.24
CA ASN A 52 -6.48 -18.27 7.18
C ASN A 52 -5.14 -18.14 7.95
N GLY A 53 -4.95 -17.07 8.73
CA GLY A 53 -3.83 -16.93 9.65
C GLY A 53 -2.62 -16.16 9.13
N THR A 54 -2.73 -15.52 7.94
CA THR A 54 -1.64 -14.73 7.36
C THR A 54 -1.90 -13.23 7.58
N GLN A 55 -0.93 -12.51 8.12
CA GLN A 55 -1.00 -11.04 8.16
C GLN A 55 -0.91 -10.50 6.72
N THR A 56 -1.77 -9.53 6.39
CA THR A 56 -1.89 -9.02 5.03
C THR A 56 -1.85 -7.50 4.97
N LEU A 57 -1.34 -7.01 3.86
CA LEU A 57 -1.53 -5.64 3.38
C LEU A 57 -2.20 -5.74 2.01
N SER A 58 -3.35 -5.10 1.83
CA SER A 58 -4.02 -5.11 0.53
C SER A 58 -3.26 -4.31 -0.51
N ASP A 59 -3.48 -4.63 -1.77
CA ASP A 59 -3.22 -3.68 -2.84
C ASP A 59 -4.05 -2.41 -2.62
N PRO A 60 -3.65 -1.27 -3.24
CA PRO A 60 -4.43 -0.04 -3.15
C PRO A 60 -5.87 -0.27 -3.64
N LEU A 61 -6.83 0.14 -2.82
CA LEU A 61 -8.26 -0.01 -3.08
C LEU A 61 -8.89 1.38 -3.20
N GLU A 62 -9.42 1.70 -4.36
CA GLU A 62 -10.21 2.92 -4.53
C GLU A 62 -11.56 2.76 -3.81
N SER A 63 -11.88 3.74 -2.98
CA SER A 63 -13.13 3.80 -2.26
C SER A 63 -14.27 4.23 -3.17
N SER A 64 -15.31 3.42 -3.28
CA SER A 64 -16.52 3.76 -4.03
C SER A 64 -17.35 4.89 -3.39
N VAL A 65 -16.97 5.36 -2.20
CA VAL A 65 -17.70 6.38 -1.45
C VAL A 65 -17.15 7.77 -1.71
N ASP A 66 -15.83 7.91 -1.69
CA ASP A 66 -15.14 9.20 -1.78
C ASP A 66 -14.04 9.24 -2.85
N GLY A 67 -13.77 8.12 -3.53
CA GLY A 67 -12.73 8.03 -4.56
C GLY A 67 -11.29 8.01 -4.02
N GLU A 68 -11.12 8.07 -2.70
CA GLU A 68 -9.78 8.02 -2.11
C GLU A 68 -9.19 6.60 -2.15
N THR A 69 -7.88 6.52 -2.31
CA THR A 69 -7.17 5.25 -2.35
C THR A 69 -6.67 4.87 -0.97
N ARG A 70 -7.00 3.66 -0.55
CA ARG A 70 -6.66 3.10 0.75
C ARG A 70 -5.97 1.75 0.63
N VAL A 71 -5.07 1.47 1.56
CA VAL A 71 -4.57 0.12 1.82
C VAL A 71 -5.17 -0.40 3.12
N ILE A 72 -5.44 -1.70 3.16
CA ILE A 72 -6.06 -2.36 4.31
C ILE A 72 -5.05 -3.33 4.92
N LEU A 73 -4.77 -3.13 6.20
CA LEU A 73 -4.07 -4.11 7.03
C LEU A 73 -5.08 -5.15 7.50
N GLY A 74 -4.75 -6.42 7.37
CA GLY A 74 -5.51 -7.54 7.92
C GLY A 74 -4.64 -8.35 8.89
N VAL A 75 -5.01 -8.38 10.16
CA VAL A 75 -4.28 -9.12 11.20
C VAL A 75 -5.18 -10.19 11.80
N PRO A 76 -4.78 -11.50 11.71
CA PRO A 76 -5.54 -12.58 12.33
C PRO A 76 -5.66 -12.40 13.85
N VAL A 77 -6.85 -12.57 14.38
CA VAL A 77 -7.10 -12.61 15.82
C VAL A 77 -7.16 -14.07 16.26
N TRP A 78 -6.19 -14.48 17.06
CA TRP A 78 -6.03 -15.85 17.53
C TRP A 78 -6.64 -16.05 18.92
N TYR A 79 -7.31 -17.16 19.11
CA TYR A 79 -7.76 -17.63 20.42
C TYR A 79 -7.71 -19.17 20.46
N ASP A 80 -7.05 -19.71 21.46
CA ASP A 80 -6.88 -21.15 21.67
C ASP A 80 -6.34 -21.91 20.44
N GLY A 81 -5.45 -21.27 19.69
CA GLY A 81 -4.82 -21.84 18.49
C GLY A 81 -5.66 -21.76 17.20
N GLU A 82 -6.84 -21.14 17.26
CA GLU A 82 -7.72 -20.92 16.11
C GLU A 82 -7.86 -19.43 15.78
N VAL A 83 -8.05 -19.11 14.50
CA VAL A 83 -8.38 -17.73 14.07
C VAL A 83 -9.87 -17.51 14.30
N ILE A 84 -10.18 -16.64 15.26
CA ILE A 84 -11.57 -16.29 15.62
C ILE A 84 -12.10 -15.05 14.88
N GLY A 85 -11.29 -14.44 14.04
CA GLY A 85 -11.63 -13.29 13.23
C GLY A 85 -10.41 -12.53 12.79
N VAL A 86 -10.62 -11.34 12.23
CA VAL A 86 -9.56 -10.47 11.71
C VAL A 86 -9.72 -9.06 12.29
N LEU A 87 -8.61 -8.46 12.71
CA LEU A 87 -8.52 -7.02 12.98
C LEU A 87 -8.13 -6.34 11.66
N GLY A 88 -9.01 -5.48 11.15
CA GLY A 88 -8.80 -4.67 9.94
C GLY A 88 -8.44 -3.24 10.30
N GLY A 89 -7.48 -2.65 9.59
CA GLY A 89 -7.15 -1.23 9.69
C GLY A 89 -6.94 -0.61 8.32
N SER A 90 -7.55 0.54 8.04
CA SER A 90 -7.36 1.24 6.77
C SER A 90 -6.49 2.48 6.93
N TYR A 91 -5.56 2.64 5.98
CA TYR A 91 -4.75 3.84 5.81
C TYR A 91 -5.08 4.51 4.49
N ASN A 92 -5.15 5.83 4.50
CA ASN A 92 -5.09 6.63 3.29
C ASN A 92 -3.67 6.57 2.71
N VAL A 93 -3.57 6.24 1.42
CA VAL A 93 -2.26 6.06 0.77
C VAL A 93 -1.50 7.38 0.70
N THR A 94 -2.20 8.51 0.53
CA THR A 94 -1.59 9.84 0.53
C THR A 94 -0.92 10.16 1.87
N GLU A 95 -1.59 9.85 2.98
CA GLU A 95 -1.04 10.05 4.33
C GLU A 95 0.20 9.16 4.58
N ILE A 96 0.15 7.88 4.14
CA ILE A 96 1.33 7.00 4.20
C ILE A 96 2.50 7.59 3.41
N SER A 97 2.23 8.09 2.21
CA SER A 97 3.25 8.68 1.35
C SER A 97 3.89 9.89 2.03
N HIS A 98 3.10 10.80 2.56
CA HIS A 98 3.62 11.95 3.31
C HIS A 98 4.44 11.54 4.54
N PHE A 99 3.97 10.56 5.30
CA PHE A 99 4.69 10.07 6.48
C PHE A 99 6.05 9.45 6.13
N LEU A 100 6.09 8.64 5.06
CA LEU A 100 7.30 7.91 4.69
C LEU A 100 8.32 8.76 3.95
N PHE A 101 7.88 9.78 3.21
CA PHE A 101 8.73 10.49 2.25
C PHE A 101 8.93 11.97 2.58
N ASN A 102 8.35 12.45 3.68
CA ASN A 102 8.43 13.85 4.07
C ASN A 102 9.89 14.35 4.02
N ASP A 103 10.15 15.30 3.13
CA ASP A 103 11.46 15.93 2.92
C ASP A 103 12.65 15.02 2.52
N MET A 104 12.42 13.78 2.05
CA MET A 104 13.50 12.85 1.74
C MET A 104 14.56 13.40 0.79
N PHE A 105 14.21 14.28 -0.13
CA PHE A 105 15.18 14.85 -1.10
C PHE A 105 15.15 16.38 -1.13
N GLY A 106 14.75 17.03 -0.04
CA GLY A 106 14.64 18.49 0.00
C GLY A 106 13.67 19.06 -1.04
N GLY A 107 12.61 18.31 -1.34
CA GLY A 107 11.58 18.68 -2.32
C GLY A 107 11.99 18.48 -3.79
N VAL A 108 13.11 17.80 -4.06
CA VAL A 108 13.55 17.49 -5.42
C VAL A 108 13.39 16.00 -5.70
N GLY A 109 12.65 15.66 -6.75
CA GLY A 109 12.40 14.27 -7.12
C GLY A 109 11.09 13.70 -6.59
N TYR A 110 10.99 12.40 -6.57
CA TYR A 110 9.83 11.66 -6.07
C TYR A 110 10.24 10.30 -5.50
N SER A 111 9.39 9.73 -4.69
CA SER A 111 9.57 8.43 -4.07
C SER A 111 8.36 7.55 -4.33
N LEU A 112 8.60 6.26 -4.49
CA LEU A 112 7.58 5.25 -4.75
C LEU A 112 7.70 4.10 -3.77
N ILE A 113 6.57 3.52 -3.38
CA ILE A 113 6.50 2.16 -2.86
C ILE A 113 5.77 1.32 -3.89
N VAL A 114 6.36 0.22 -4.27
CA VAL A 114 5.79 -0.73 -5.21
C VAL A 114 5.77 -2.12 -4.59
N ASN A 115 4.78 -2.93 -4.94
CA ASN A 115 4.74 -4.34 -4.55
C ASN A 115 5.70 -5.18 -5.43
N GLN A 116 5.78 -6.49 -5.17
CA GLN A 116 6.66 -7.38 -5.93
C GLN A 116 6.27 -7.50 -7.41
N ASP A 117 5.01 -7.27 -7.76
CA ASP A 117 4.51 -7.28 -9.13
C ASP A 117 4.76 -5.95 -9.85
N GLY A 118 5.26 -4.94 -9.12
CA GLY A 118 5.56 -3.60 -9.66
C GLY A 118 4.40 -2.60 -9.54
N ASP A 119 3.27 -2.97 -8.93
CA ASP A 119 2.15 -2.06 -8.77
C ASP A 119 2.47 -0.98 -7.74
N ILE A 120 2.09 0.25 -8.05
CA ILE A 120 2.39 1.42 -7.23
C ILE A 120 1.40 1.50 -6.07
N ILE A 121 1.93 1.28 -4.85
CA ILE A 121 1.16 1.31 -3.60
C ILE A 121 1.12 2.72 -3.03
N ALA A 122 2.24 3.44 -3.09
CA ALA A 122 2.35 4.79 -2.55
C ALA A 122 3.36 5.60 -3.36
N TYR A 123 3.14 6.90 -3.47
CA TYR A 123 4.11 7.82 -4.05
C TYR A 123 4.02 9.19 -3.38
N ASP A 124 5.13 9.92 -3.39
CA ASP A 124 5.21 11.32 -2.99
C ASP A 124 6.23 12.05 -3.85
N GLY A 125 6.01 13.33 -4.07
CA GLY A 125 6.90 14.21 -4.83
C GLY A 125 6.16 15.16 -5.75
N ASP A 126 6.93 16.05 -6.39
CA ASP A 126 6.37 17.05 -7.29
C ASP A 126 5.88 16.40 -8.60
N PRO A 127 4.60 16.56 -8.98
CA PRO A 127 4.04 16.05 -10.23
C PRO A 127 4.79 16.50 -11.50
N ALA A 128 5.59 17.55 -11.41
CA ALA A 128 6.45 17.99 -12.51
C ALA A 128 7.55 16.96 -12.87
N TYR A 129 7.91 16.08 -11.94
CA TYR A 129 8.95 15.08 -12.12
C TYR A 129 8.42 13.69 -12.48
N HIS A 130 7.12 13.43 -12.29
CA HIS A 130 6.51 12.13 -12.60
C HIS A 130 5.08 12.29 -13.11
N HIS A 131 4.65 11.31 -13.90
CA HIS A 131 3.27 11.14 -14.37
C HIS A 131 2.70 9.79 -13.89
N ILE A 132 3.11 9.36 -12.72
CA ILE A 132 2.77 8.07 -12.13
C ILE A 132 1.58 8.28 -11.22
N THR A 133 0.61 7.38 -11.30
CA THR A 133 -0.59 7.36 -10.47
C THR A 133 -0.80 6.01 -9.80
N TYR A 134 -1.71 5.94 -8.82
CA TYR A 134 -2.13 4.67 -8.22
C TYR A 134 -2.75 3.77 -9.29
N GLY A 135 -2.36 2.50 -9.28
CA GLY A 135 -2.78 1.52 -10.27
C GLY A 135 -1.86 1.42 -11.49
N ASP A 136 -0.92 2.34 -11.65
CA ASP A 136 0.15 2.17 -12.63
C ASP A 136 1.14 1.10 -12.16
N ASN A 137 1.79 0.45 -13.13
CA ASN A 137 2.84 -0.52 -12.85
C ASN A 137 4.23 0.07 -13.16
N PHE A 138 5.10 0.03 -12.17
CA PHE A 138 6.46 0.56 -12.25
C PHE A 138 7.27 -0.03 -13.41
N PHE A 139 7.19 -1.35 -13.62
CA PHE A 139 7.95 -2.01 -14.67
C PHE A 139 7.43 -1.65 -16.06
N GLU A 140 6.11 -1.48 -16.21
CA GLU A 140 5.52 -1.03 -17.47
C GLU A 140 5.86 0.42 -17.77
N PHE A 141 5.81 1.29 -16.78
CA PHE A 141 6.13 2.71 -16.92
C PHE A 141 7.58 2.94 -17.34
N TYR A 142 8.52 2.11 -16.86
CA TYR A 142 9.94 2.24 -17.16
C TYR A 142 10.43 1.30 -18.27
N ARG A 143 9.61 0.44 -18.83
CA ARG A 143 9.98 -0.53 -19.87
C ARG A 143 10.70 0.09 -21.07
N ASP A 144 10.22 1.26 -21.50
CA ASP A 144 10.75 1.97 -22.67
C ASP A 144 11.84 2.99 -22.32
N LYS A 145 12.27 3.02 -21.05
CA LYS A 145 13.36 3.89 -20.62
C LYS A 145 14.70 3.19 -20.81
N GLU A 146 15.67 3.93 -21.30
CA GLU A 146 17.04 3.42 -21.42
C GLU A 146 17.72 3.45 -20.05
N ALA A 147 18.22 2.30 -19.60
CA ALA A 147 19.11 2.25 -18.45
C ALA A 147 20.45 2.88 -18.82
N VAL A 148 21.01 3.68 -17.91
CA VAL A 148 22.32 4.32 -18.12
C VAL A 148 23.42 3.47 -17.50
N GLY A 149 24.32 2.96 -18.33
CA GLY A 149 25.42 2.08 -17.92
C GLY A 149 25.22 0.64 -18.38
N ASP A 150 25.82 -0.29 -17.66
CA ASP A 150 25.84 -1.72 -18.01
C ASP A 150 24.60 -2.49 -17.49
N THR A 151 23.57 -1.81 -16.98
CA THR A 151 22.37 -2.43 -16.40
C THR A 151 21.28 -2.53 -17.45
N ASP A 152 20.83 -3.74 -17.77
CA ASP A 152 19.61 -3.96 -18.55
C ASP A 152 18.39 -3.79 -17.64
N PHE A 153 17.34 -3.13 -18.15
CA PHE A 153 16.10 -2.97 -17.40
C PHE A 153 15.41 -4.34 -17.13
N ALA A 154 15.64 -5.34 -17.95
CA ALA A 154 15.17 -6.71 -17.73
C ALA A 154 15.78 -7.32 -16.45
N ASP A 155 17.05 -7.00 -16.16
CA ASP A 155 17.74 -7.46 -14.96
C ASP A 155 17.20 -6.76 -13.70
N VAL A 156 16.64 -5.54 -13.84
CA VAL A 156 16.08 -4.77 -12.73
C VAL A 156 14.88 -5.46 -12.10
N GLN A 157 14.02 -6.05 -12.92
CA GLN A 157 12.84 -6.76 -12.41
C GLN A 157 13.23 -8.01 -11.62
N GLU A 158 14.26 -8.74 -12.06
CA GLU A 158 14.80 -9.89 -11.35
C GLU A 158 15.51 -9.45 -10.06
N ASP A 159 16.33 -8.42 -10.12
CA ASP A 159 17.03 -7.85 -8.98
C ASP A 159 16.08 -7.24 -7.95
N PHE A 160 14.98 -6.62 -8.39
CA PHE A 160 13.99 -5.99 -7.52
C PHE A 160 13.36 -6.99 -6.55
N THR A 161 13.15 -8.23 -6.98
CA THR A 161 12.60 -9.30 -6.12
C THR A 161 13.66 -9.95 -5.24
N ASN A 162 14.93 -9.93 -5.62
CA ASN A 162 16.01 -10.70 -5.00
C ASN A 162 16.99 -9.84 -4.19
N THR A 163 17.06 -8.53 -4.46
CA THR A 163 18.04 -7.63 -3.85
C THR A 163 17.39 -6.74 -2.80
N ARG A 164 18.05 -6.59 -1.63
CA ARG A 164 17.52 -5.75 -0.54
C ARG A 164 17.64 -4.25 -0.80
N SER A 165 18.61 -3.85 -1.59
CA SER A 165 18.82 -2.45 -1.99
C SER A 165 19.68 -2.39 -3.25
N GLY A 166 19.41 -1.41 -4.10
CA GLY A 166 20.19 -1.17 -5.31
C GLY A 166 20.01 0.27 -5.80
N VAL A 167 20.84 0.68 -6.74
CA VAL A 167 20.74 1.97 -7.42
C VAL A 167 20.75 1.73 -8.92
N ILE A 168 19.71 2.19 -9.59
CA ILE A 168 19.63 2.19 -11.05
C ILE A 168 19.59 3.63 -11.56
N LYS A 169 20.29 3.89 -12.65
CA LYS A 169 20.21 5.16 -13.37
C LYS A 169 19.41 4.96 -14.65
N ILE A 170 18.35 5.74 -14.80
CA ILE A 170 17.46 5.68 -15.95
C ILE A 170 17.50 7.04 -16.67
N GLN A 171 17.58 7.01 -17.99
CA GLN A 171 17.51 8.20 -18.82
C GLN A 171 16.27 8.17 -19.69
N ASN A 172 15.53 9.29 -19.74
CA ASN A 172 14.45 9.43 -20.69
C ASN A 172 15.02 9.56 -22.12
N PRO A 173 14.57 8.73 -23.06
CA PRO A 173 14.90 8.92 -24.47
C PRO A 173 14.49 10.34 -24.90
N GLY A 174 15.44 11.15 -25.36
CA GLY A 174 15.17 12.51 -25.80
C GLY A 174 15.52 13.65 -24.84
N SER A 175 16.05 13.36 -23.64
CA SER A 175 16.52 14.41 -22.71
C SER A 175 17.92 14.96 -23.02
N ILE A 176 18.58 14.51 -24.10
CA ILE A 176 19.80 15.13 -24.59
C ILE A 176 19.44 16.42 -25.33
N ARG A 177 19.13 17.48 -24.60
CA ARG A 177 19.30 18.83 -25.16
C ARG A 177 20.80 19.09 -25.15
N SER A 178 21.40 19.01 -26.35
CA SER A 178 22.70 19.55 -26.62
C SER A 178 22.79 20.96 -26.03
N ARG A 179 23.60 21.12 -24.97
CA ARG A 179 24.11 22.44 -24.63
C ARG A 179 25.21 22.75 -25.68
N GLN A 180 24.84 23.59 -26.64
CA GLN A 180 25.84 24.40 -27.39
C GLN A 180 26.26 25.58 -26.52
#